data_6eada7fb0c3266812d0cd8602aadfbe5
#
_entry.id   6eada7fb0c3266812d0cd8602aadfbe5
#
_cell.length_a   1.000
_cell.length_b   1.000
_cell.length_c   1.000
_cell.angle_alpha   90.00
_cell.angle_beta   90.00
_cell.angle_gamma   90.00
#
_symmetry.space_group_name_H-M   'P 1'
#
loop_
_entity.id
_entity.type
_entity.pdbx_description
1 polymer ?
#
loop_
_entity_poly.entity_id
_entity_poly.type
_entity_poly.pdbx_seq_one_letter_code
_entity_poly.pdbx_strand_id
1 'polypeptide(L)'
;MEWIHGLFHFFQQLGFIGITLGLMVEVIPSEIVLSYAGYLVYSGNLTFFSAMLAGILGGTVAQLFVYWIGLYGGRPFVQKFGKWILITPDHVQKSEKWFNQYGPTVVFFARFIPVVRHAISIPAGISKMPFSTFFLYTFAAMIPWTLLFVLLGINLGENWSEIEQHASTYIKPLIIFATVSLLVYFILKRRKR
;
A
#
# COMPACT_ATOMS: atom_id res chain seq x y z
N MET A 1 18.01 1.18 19.54
CA MET A 1 16.64 0.56 19.50
C MET A 1 15.62 1.32 20.34
N GLU A 2 16.03 2.19 21.27
CA GLU A 2 15.11 2.95 22.16
C GLU A 2 14.12 3.87 21.43
N TRP A 3 14.54 4.50 20.33
CA TRP A 3 13.66 5.38 19.55
C TRP A 3 12.48 4.64 18.89
N ILE A 4 12.66 3.36 18.50
CA ILE A 4 11.58 2.53 17.94
C ILE A 4 10.55 2.22 19.01
N HIS A 5 11.00 1.86 20.25
CA HIS A 5 10.12 1.64 21.38
C HIS A 5 9.36 2.91 21.77
N GLY A 6 10.04 4.08 21.77
CA GLY A 6 9.40 5.37 22.00
C GLY A 6 8.31 5.69 20.97
N LEU A 7 8.56 5.36 19.70
CA LEU A 7 7.63 5.57 18.61
C LEU A 7 6.38 4.67 18.74
N PHE A 8 6.57 3.39 19.08
CA PHE A 8 5.45 2.48 19.31
C PHE A 8 4.63 2.86 20.55
N HIS A 9 5.30 3.31 21.62
CA HIS A 9 4.60 3.82 22.81
C HIS A 9 3.76 5.06 22.48
N PHE A 10 4.27 5.95 21.63
CA PHE A 10 3.53 7.10 21.13
C PHE A 10 2.30 6.66 20.28
N PHE A 11 2.47 5.69 19.39
CA PHE A 11 1.36 5.15 18.62
C PHE A 11 0.33 4.43 19.49
N GLN A 12 0.76 3.75 20.56
CA GLN A 12 -0.12 3.11 21.52
C GLN A 12 -0.99 4.14 22.25
N GLN A 13 -0.41 5.25 22.72
CA GLN A 13 -1.15 6.33 23.39
C GLN A 13 -2.17 7.01 22.46
N LEU A 14 -1.85 7.17 21.18
CA LEU A 14 -2.74 7.76 20.18
C LEU A 14 -3.76 6.77 19.60
N GLY A 15 -3.57 5.47 19.80
CA GLY A 15 -4.48 4.42 19.33
C GLY A 15 -4.80 4.53 17.84
N PHE A 16 -6.08 4.70 17.50
CA PHE A 16 -6.55 4.85 16.11
C PHE A 16 -5.82 5.96 15.33
N ILE A 17 -5.64 7.12 15.96
CA ILE A 17 -4.99 8.29 15.31
C ILE A 17 -3.51 7.97 15.05
N GLY A 18 -2.83 7.34 16.00
CA GLY A 18 -1.42 6.97 15.87
C GLY A 18 -1.19 6.03 14.68
N ILE A 19 -1.99 4.97 14.55
CA ILE A 19 -1.91 4.03 13.42
C ILE A 19 -2.19 4.75 12.10
N THR A 20 -3.23 5.59 12.05
CA THR A 20 -3.60 6.34 10.84
C THR A 20 -2.46 7.26 10.40
N LEU A 21 -1.91 8.06 11.31
CA LEU A 21 -0.80 8.98 11.03
C LEU A 21 0.48 8.23 10.66
N GLY A 22 0.79 7.13 11.35
CA GLY A 22 1.95 6.30 11.05
C GLY A 22 1.94 5.75 9.63
N LEU A 23 0.76 5.38 9.12
CA LEU A 23 0.57 4.96 7.74
C LEU A 23 0.64 6.12 6.75
N MET A 24 0.11 7.30 7.11
CA MET A 24 0.12 8.47 6.22
C MET A 24 1.53 8.99 5.94
N VAL A 25 2.42 8.91 6.91
CA VAL A 25 3.80 9.43 6.78
C VAL A 25 4.70 8.47 6.00
N GLU A 26 4.36 7.19 5.90
CA GLU A 26 5.08 6.14 5.15
C GLU A 26 6.59 6.01 5.46
N VAL A 27 7.05 6.52 6.61
CA VAL A 27 8.45 6.37 7.05
C VAL A 27 8.71 4.95 7.53
N ILE A 28 7.70 4.33 8.15
CA ILE A 28 7.74 2.95 8.60
C ILE A 28 6.99 2.09 7.58
N PRO A 29 7.52 0.91 7.21
CA PRO A 29 6.78 -0.02 6.36
C PRO A 29 5.39 -0.29 6.93
N SER A 30 4.36 -0.17 6.10
CA SER A 30 2.95 -0.30 6.55
C SER A 30 2.65 -1.67 7.11
N GLU A 31 3.43 -2.69 6.71
CA GLU A 31 3.37 -4.05 7.24
C GLU A 31 3.61 -4.06 8.74
N ILE A 32 4.62 -3.32 9.19
CA ILE A 32 4.97 -3.20 10.62
C ILE A 32 3.87 -2.45 11.35
N VAL A 33 3.41 -1.31 10.81
CA VAL A 33 2.37 -0.48 11.46
C VAL A 33 1.05 -1.24 11.58
N LEU A 34 0.63 -1.95 10.53
CA LEU A 34 -0.62 -2.72 10.52
C LEU A 34 -0.54 -3.94 11.43
N SER A 35 0.60 -4.61 11.48
CA SER A 35 0.79 -5.74 12.39
C SER A 35 0.85 -5.28 13.83
N TYR A 36 1.43 -4.12 14.10
CA TYR A 36 1.37 -3.50 15.43
C TYR A 36 -0.06 -3.12 15.80
N ALA A 37 -0.88 -2.63 14.86
CA ALA A 37 -2.31 -2.43 15.09
C ALA A 37 -3.00 -3.74 15.49
N GLY A 38 -2.64 -4.85 14.86
CA GLY A 38 -3.11 -6.19 15.23
C GLY A 38 -2.69 -6.60 16.65
N TYR A 39 -1.44 -6.32 17.04
CA TYR A 39 -0.96 -6.51 18.41
C TYR A 39 -1.77 -5.68 19.41
N LEU A 40 -2.10 -4.41 19.10
CA LEU A 40 -2.94 -3.57 19.95
C LEU A 40 -4.37 -4.12 20.08
N VAL A 41 -4.89 -4.80 19.07
CA VAL A 41 -6.17 -5.52 19.16
C VAL A 41 -6.04 -6.73 20.10
N TYR A 42 -4.98 -7.53 19.94
CA TYR A 42 -4.70 -8.67 20.83
C TYR A 42 -4.58 -8.26 22.29
N SER A 43 -3.87 -7.17 22.57
CA SER A 43 -3.67 -6.63 23.92
C SER A 43 -4.89 -5.88 24.50
N GLY A 44 -5.99 -5.77 23.75
CA GLY A 44 -7.22 -5.09 24.18
C GLY A 44 -7.17 -3.57 24.14
N ASN A 45 -6.07 -2.98 23.63
CA ASN A 45 -5.90 -1.52 23.53
C ASN A 45 -6.61 -0.89 22.33
N LEU A 46 -7.02 -1.71 21.33
CA LEU A 46 -7.73 -1.26 20.15
C LEU A 46 -8.79 -2.29 19.74
N THR A 47 -9.90 -1.85 19.17
CA THR A 47 -10.87 -2.78 18.61
C THR A 47 -10.45 -3.20 17.20
N PHE A 48 -10.78 -4.42 16.78
CA PHE A 48 -10.53 -4.89 15.42
C PHE A 48 -11.06 -3.92 14.35
N PHE A 49 -12.29 -3.43 14.55
CA PHE A 49 -12.90 -2.49 13.62
C PHE A 49 -12.14 -1.17 13.53
N SER A 50 -11.67 -0.62 14.66
CA SER A 50 -10.84 0.59 14.68
C SER A 50 -9.49 0.36 13.97
N ALA A 51 -8.85 -0.80 14.19
CA ALA A 51 -7.61 -1.14 13.51
C ALA A 51 -7.80 -1.22 11.97
N MET A 52 -8.88 -1.86 11.54
CA MET A 52 -9.24 -1.94 10.11
C MET A 52 -9.49 -0.57 9.51
N LEU A 53 -10.30 0.28 10.16
CA LEU A 53 -10.57 1.63 9.68
C LEU A 53 -9.29 2.48 9.62
N ALA A 54 -8.47 2.45 10.67
CA ALA A 54 -7.20 3.19 10.70
C ALA A 54 -6.28 2.78 9.56
N GLY A 55 -6.16 1.47 9.33
CA GLY A 55 -5.33 0.92 8.27
C GLY A 55 -5.81 1.30 6.86
N ILE A 56 -7.10 1.13 6.60
CA ILE A 56 -7.70 1.46 5.30
C ILE A 56 -7.62 2.96 5.02
N LEU A 57 -8.01 3.80 5.98
CA LEU A 57 -8.01 5.25 5.81
C LEU A 57 -6.58 5.80 5.71
N GLY A 58 -5.70 5.44 6.64
CA GLY A 58 -4.31 5.90 6.65
C GLY A 58 -3.56 5.51 5.39
N GLY A 59 -3.63 4.23 5.01
CA GLY A 59 -3.00 3.73 3.80
C GLY A 59 -3.59 4.33 2.52
N THR A 60 -4.90 4.54 2.45
CA THR A 60 -5.53 5.18 1.28
C THR A 60 -5.07 6.63 1.16
N VAL A 61 -5.12 7.42 2.25
CA VAL A 61 -4.73 8.83 2.24
C VAL A 61 -3.26 9.00 1.87
N ALA A 62 -2.36 8.17 2.41
CA ALA A 62 -0.95 8.16 2.02
C ALA A 62 -0.78 8.06 0.49
N GLN A 63 -1.48 7.12 -0.11
CA GLN A 63 -1.39 6.89 -1.56
C GLN A 63 -2.05 8.00 -2.40
N LEU A 64 -3.04 8.70 -1.85
CA LEU A 64 -3.61 9.90 -2.50
C LEU A 64 -2.58 11.03 -2.55
N PHE A 65 -1.79 11.24 -1.49
CA PHE A 65 -0.70 12.22 -1.53
C PHE A 65 0.31 11.89 -2.63
N VAL A 66 0.73 10.63 -2.74
CA VAL A 66 1.67 10.19 -3.78
C VAL A 66 1.07 10.34 -5.18
N TYR A 67 -0.22 10.04 -5.34
CA TYR A 67 -0.95 10.26 -6.59
C TYR A 67 -1.00 11.75 -6.95
N TRP A 68 -1.28 12.65 -6.01
CA TRP A 68 -1.29 14.10 -6.25
C TRP A 68 0.09 14.63 -6.60
N ILE A 69 1.15 14.12 -6.01
CA ILE A 69 2.52 14.45 -6.42
C ILE A 69 2.72 14.09 -7.90
N GLY A 70 2.22 12.94 -8.36
CA GLY A 70 2.25 12.56 -9.76
C GLY A 70 1.40 13.47 -10.65
N LEU A 71 0.17 13.79 -10.21
CA LEU A 71 -0.80 14.57 -10.97
C LEU A 71 -0.37 16.03 -11.17
N TYR A 72 0.08 16.68 -10.09
CA TYR A 72 0.46 18.10 -10.12
C TYR A 72 1.94 18.31 -10.43
N GLY A 73 2.81 17.39 -9.99
CA GLY A 73 4.23 17.43 -10.30
C GLY A 73 4.54 17.04 -11.75
N GLY A 74 3.79 16.09 -12.28
CA GLY A 74 3.85 15.68 -13.67
C GLY A 74 5.23 15.25 -14.16
N ARG A 75 5.46 15.36 -15.47
CA ARG A 75 6.75 15.06 -16.11
C ARG A 75 7.91 15.93 -15.60
N PRO A 76 7.75 17.26 -15.33
CA PRO A 76 8.83 18.07 -14.78
C PRO A 76 9.35 17.59 -13.42
N PHE A 77 8.44 17.11 -12.57
CA PHE A 77 8.84 16.54 -11.27
C PHE A 77 9.71 15.28 -11.46
N VAL A 78 9.32 14.38 -12.37
CA VAL A 78 10.11 13.18 -12.68
C VAL A 78 11.46 13.54 -13.29
N GLN A 79 11.53 14.54 -14.15
CA GLN A 79 12.81 15.00 -14.73
C GLN A 79 13.76 15.52 -13.66
N LYS A 80 13.27 16.27 -12.67
CA LYS A 80 14.07 16.89 -11.62
C LYS A 80 14.39 15.91 -10.47
N PHE A 81 13.42 15.12 -10.04
CA PHE A 81 13.51 14.28 -8.84
C PHE A 81 13.46 12.78 -9.12
N GLY A 82 13.21 12.37 -10.36
CA GLY A 82 13.00 10.97 -10.75
C GLY A 82 14.14 10.04 -10.34
N LYS A 83 15.39 10.52 -10.37
CA LYS A 83 16.56 9.75 -9.93
C LYS A 83 16.51 9.38 -8.45
N TRP A 84 15.93 10.24 -7.60
CA TRP A 84 15.78 10.01 -6.16
C TRP A 84 14.68 9.02 -5.82
N ILE A 85 13.64 8.96 -6.65
CA ILE A 85 12.49 8.06 -6.48
C ILE A 85 12.53 6.86 -7.44
N LEU A 86 13.69 6.64 -8.10
CA LEU A 86 13.92 5.55 -9.06
C LEU A 86 12.90 5.50 -10.22
N ILE A 87 12.29 6.65 -10.57
CA ILE A 87 11.34 6.77 -11.67
C ILE A 87 11.99 7.59 -12.80
N THR A 88 12.11 6.95 -13.95
CA THR A 88 12.63 7.60 -15.17
C THR A 88 11.47 8.05 -16.07
N PRO A 89 11.68 9.02 -16.99
CA PRO A 89 10.69 9.39 -18.00
C PRO A 89 10.18 8.22 -18.84
N ASP A 90 11.04 7.23 -19.08
CA ASP A 90 10.68 5.99 -19.80
C ASP A 90 9.69 5.14 -18.98
N HIS A 91 9.87 5.06 -17.66
CA HIS A 91 8.91 4.39 -16.75
C HIS A 91 7.54 5.06 -16.81
N VAL A 92 7.49 6.39 -16.87
CA VAL A 92 6.23 7.15 -17.01
C VAL A 92 5.54 6.82 -18.33
N GLN A 93 6.27 6.85 -19.45
CA GLN A 93 5.72 6.55 -20.76
C GLN A 93 5.20 5.09 -20.85
N LYS A 94 5.94 4.14 -20.27
CA LYS A 94 5.51 2.75 -20.18
C LYS A 94 4.24 2.62 -19.32
N SER A 95 4.17 3.34 -18.20
CA SER A 95 3.00 3.34 -17.33
C SER A 95 1.78 3.93 -18.02
N GLU A 96 1.91 5.05 -18.75
CA GLU A 96 0.83 5.63 -19.55
C GLU A 96 0.30 4.61 -20.58
N LYS A 97 1.20 3.91 -21.30
CA LYS A 97 0.80 2.84 -22.23
C LYS A 97 0.09 1.70 -21.51
N TRP A 98 0.57 1.32 -20.33
CA TRP A 98 -0.05 0.26 -19.52
C TRP A 98 -1.45 0.65 -19.06
N PHE A 99 -1.64 1.87 -18.55
CA PHE A 99 -2.96 2.34 -18.13
C PHE A 99 -3.92 2.43 -19.31
N ASN A 100 -3.45 2.90 -20.47
CA ASN A 100 -4.26 2.97 -21.69
C ASN A 100 -4.63 1.57 -22.22
N GLN A 101 -3.74 0.59 -22.09
CA GLN A 101 -3.95 -0.76 -22.60
C GLN A 101 -4.78 -1.62 -21.65
N TYR A 102 -4.51 -1.56 -20.34
CA TYR A 102 -5.04 -2.49 -19.35
C TYR A 102 -6.03 -1.85 -18.40
N GLY A 103 -6.09 -0.51 -18.41
CA GLY A 103 -7.02 0.27 -17.60
C GLY A 103 -6.65 0.34 -16.12
N PRO A 104 -7.57 0.86 -15.29
CA PRO A 104 -7.31 1.17 -13.88
C PRO A 104 -7.05 -0.06 -12.99
N THR A 105 -7.45 -1.23 -13.43
CA THR A 105 -7.31 -2.50 -12.68
C THR A 105 -5.86 -2.79 -12.28
N VAL A 106 -4.89 -2.26 -13.06
CA VAL A 106 -3.45 -2.34 -12.75
C VAL A 106 -3.16 -1.77 -11.35
N VAL A 107 -3.83 -0.68 -10.96
CA VAL A 107 -3.63 -0.06 -9.64
C VAL A 107 -3.97 -1.03 -8.53
N PHE A 108 -5.08 -1.75 -8.64
CA PHE A 108 -5.50 -2.73 -7.64
C PHE A 108 -4.45 -3.84 -7.45
N PHE A 109 -4.05 -4.50 -8.53
CA PHE A 109 -3.12 -5.63 -8.44
C PHE A 109 -1.70 -5.21 -8.07
N ALA A 110 -1.24 -4.05 -8.52
CA ALA A 110 0.06 -3.51 -8.16
C ALA A 110 0.23 -3.28 -6.65
N ARG A 111 -0.88 -3.06 -5.92
CA ARG A 111 -0.87 -2.89 -4.45
C ARG A 111 -0.39 -4.11 -3.69
N PHE A 112 -0.49 -5.30 -4.27
CA PHE A 112 -0.04 -6.54 -3.64
C PHE A 112 1.42 -6.87 -3.93
N ILE A 113 2.10 -6.06 -4.75
CA ILE A 113 3.52 -6.25 -5.06
C ILE A 113 4.33 -5.24 -4.24
N PRO A 114 5.20 -5.70 -3.32
CA PRO A 114 6.09 -4.81 -2.57
C PRO A 114 6.85 -3.87 -3.51
N VAL A 115 7.17 -2.66 -3.07
CA VAL A 115 7.80 -1.59 -3.85
C VAL A 115 6.89 -1.01 -4.94
N VAL A 116 6.26 -1.84 -5.79
CA VAL A 116 5.38 -1.39 -6.88
C VAL A 116 4.13 -0.72 -6.31
N ARG A 117 3.62 -1.18 -5.17
CA ARG A 117 2.41 -0.65 -4.53
C ARG A 117 2.49 0.85 -4.20
N HIS A 118 3.68 1.36 -3.84
CA HIS A 118 3.90 2.79 -3.60
C HIS A 118 4.20 3.51 -4.92
N ALA A 119 5.03 2.91 -5.75
CA ALA A 119 5.47 3.49 -7.02
C ALA A 119 4.32 3.71 -8.02
N ILE A 120 3.30 2.83 -8.04
CA ILE A 120 2.19 2.88 -9.01
C ILE A 120 1.35 4.15 -8.92
N SER A 121 1.31 4.80 -7.75
CA SER A 121 0.51 6.02 -7.52
C SER A 121 1.04 7.21 -8.33
N ILE A 122 2.36 7.33 -8.50
CA ILE A 122 2.98 8.42 -9.28
C ILE A 122 2.61 8.32 -10.76
N PRO A 123 2.85 7.19 -11.46
CA PRO A 123 2.41 7.03 -12.85
C PRO A 123 0.91 7.20 -13.05
N ALA A 124 0.07 6.74 -12.10
CA ALA A 124 -1.36 6.95 -12.16
C ALA A 124 -1.73 8.44 -12.14
N GLY A 125 -1.06 9.23 -11.29
CA GLY A 125 -1.22 10.69 -11.27
C GLY A 125 -0.74 11.36 -12.55
N ILE A 126 0.45 11.01 -13.05
CA ILE A 126 1.03 11.56 -14.28
C ILE A 126 0.14 11.26 -15.50
N SER A 127 -0.43 10.07 -15.56
CA SER A 127 -1.37 9.65 -16.61
C SER A 127 -2.74 10.30 -16.47
N LYS A 128 -2.94 11.20 -15.48
CA LYS A 128 -4.21 11.88 -15.20
C LYS A 128 -5.39 10.92 -15.05
N MET A 129 -5.15 9.76 -14.40
CA MET A 129 -6.22 8.84 -14.06
C MET A 129 -7.32 9.57 -13.27
N PRO A 130 -8.63 9.36 -13.54
CA PRO A 130 -9.68 9.99 -12.75
C PRO A 130 -9.53 9.67 -11.26
N PHE A 131 -9.63 10.70 -10.41
CA PHE A 131 -9.45 10.57 -8.95
C PHE A 131 -10.35 9.51 -8.34
N SER A 132 -11.64 9.51 -8.70
CA SER A 132 -12.62 8.51 -8.21
C SER A 132 -12.20 7.08 -8.52
N THR A 133 -11.67 6.86 -9.72
CA THR A 133 -11.19 5.56 -10.16
C THR A 133 -9.96 5.13 -9.36
N PHE A 134 -8.96 6.03 -9.22
CA PHE A 134 -7.76 5.75 -8.43
C PHE A 134 -8.12 5.48 -6.97
N PHE A 135 -8.97 6.31 -6.37
CA PHE A 135 -9.45 6.15 -4.99
C PHE A 135 -10.13 4.79 -4.80
N LEU A 136 -11.08 4.42 -5.66
CA LEU A 136 -11.83 3.18 -5.53
C LEU A 136 -10.93 1.95 -5.57
N TYR A 137 -10.02 1.86 -6.54
CA TYR A 137 -9.10 0.73 -6.67
C TYR A 137 -8.09 0.68 -5.52
N THR A 138 -7.61 1.84 -5.06
CA THR A 138 -6.72 1.93 -3.91
C THR A 138 -7.42 1.50 -2.63
N PHE A 139 -8.61 2.07 -2.36
CA PHE A 139 -9.42 1.75 -1.19
C PHE A 139 -9.78 0.26 -1.15
N ALA A 140 -10.25 -0.28 -2.27
CA ALA A 140 -10.60 -1.71 -2.37
C ALA A 140 -9.39 -2.62 -2.11
N ALA A 141 -8.19 -2.25 -2.57
CA ALA A 141 -6.98 -3.02 -2.33
C ALA A 141 -6.48 -2.91 -0.89
N MET A 142 -6.72 -1.78 -0.21
CA MET A 142 -6.34 -1.59 1.19
C MET A 142 -7.11 -2.50 2.14
N ILE A 143 -8.33 -2.92 1.81
CA ILE A 143 -9.13 -3.80 2.65
C ILE A 143 -8.42 -5.15 2.89
N PRO A 144 -8.13 -5.97 1.86
CA PRO A 144 -7.46 -7.25 2.07
C PRO A 144 -6.03 -7.11 2.58
N TRP A 145 -5.32 -6.04 2.22
CA TRP A 145 -3.99 -5.76 2.73
C TRP A 145 -3.99 -5.49 4.23
N THR A 146 -4.84 -4.58 4.69
CA THR A 146 -5.00 -4.26 6.11
C THR A 146 -5.46 -5.48 6.89
N LEU A 147 -6.45 -6.23 6.38
CA LEU A 147 -6.95 -7.44 7.01
C LEU A 147 -5.84 -8.46 7.24
N LEU A 148 -5.01 -8.70 6.22
CA LEU A 148 -3.89 -9.64 6.30
C LEU A 148 -2.95 -9.30 7.47
N PHE A 149 -2.45 -8.06 7.52
CA PHE A 149 -1.45 -7.69 8.52
C PHE A 149 -2.04 -7.49 9.92
N VAL A 150 -3.27 -7.02 10.03
CA VAL A 150 -3.96 -6.95 11.33
C VAL A 150 -4.18 -8.36 11.90
N LEU A 151 -4.63 -9.31 11.08
CA LEU A 151 -4.79 -10.70 11.52
C LEU A 151 -3.45 -11.35 11.87
N LEU A 152 -2.39 -11.08 11.10
CA LEU A 152 -1.04 -11.54 11.45
C LEU A 152 -0.60 -10.99 12.81
N GLY A 153 -0.80 -9.71 13.06
CA GLY A 153 -0.46 -9.09 14.35
C GLY A 153 -1.25 -9.67 15.52
N ILE A 154 -2.54 -9.95 15.33
CA ILE A 154 -3.36 -10.61 16.35
C ILE A 154 -2.84 -12.02 16.66
N ASN A 155 -2.54 -12.82 15.60
CA ASN A 155 -2.08 -14.20 15.77
C ASN A 155 -0.69 -14.30 16.38
N LEU A 156 0.19 -13.35 16.10
CA LEU A 156 1.54 -13.32 16.66
C LEU A 156 1.55 -12.84 18.12
N GLY A 157 0.51 -12.11 18.55
CA GLY A 157 0.40 -11.64 19.93
C GLY A 157 1.65 -10.89 20.39
N GLU A 158 2.30 -11.36 21.46
CA GLU A 158 3.52 -10.75 22.01
C GLU A 158 4.75 -10.87 21.09
N ASN A 159 4.75 -11.84 20.17
CA ASN A 159 5.84 -12.07 19.22
C ASN A 159 5.73 -11.23 17.96
N TRP A 160 5.09 -10.07 18.05
CA TRP A 160 4.88 -9.18 16.89
C TRP A 160 6.18 -8.78 16.17
N SER A 161 7.33 -8.81 16.86
CA SER A 161 8.65 -8.57 16.27
C SER A 161 9.09 -9.66 15.28
N GLU A 162 8.49 -10.85 15.33
CA GLU A 162 8.75 -11.95 14.39
C GLU A 162 7.95 -11.81 13.08
N ILE A 163 7.17 -10.74 12.97
CA ILE A 163 6.27 -10.47 11.84
C ILE A 163 6.97 -10.53 10.51
N GLU A 164 8.18 -9.98 10.42
CA GLU A 164 8.91 -9.95 9.15
C GLU A 164 9.18 -11.36 8.62
N GLN A 165 9.51 -12.30 9.51
CA GLN A 165 9.74 -13.68 9.16
C GLN A 165 8.44 -14.40 8.78
N HIS A 166 7.36 -14.22 9.54
CA HIS A 166 6.07 -14.84 9.26
C HIS A 166 5.34 -14.18 8.08
N ALA A 167 5.44 -12.86 7.93
CA ALA A 167 4.85 -12.15 6.80
C ALA A 167 5.41 -12.66 5.46
N SER A 168 6.69 -13.02 5.38
CA SER A 168 7.27 -13.58 4.15
C SER A 168 6.57 -14.85 3.67
N THR A 169 6.04 -15.65 4.60
CA THR A 169 5.30 -16.89 4.30
C THR A 169 3.94 -16.62 3.68
N TYR A 170 3.28 -15.54 4.06
CA TYR A 170 1.95 -15.17 3.54
C TYR A 170 2.01 -14.22 2.36
N ILE A 171 3.04 -13.36 2.30
CA ILE A 171 3.25 -12.44 1.18
C ILE A 171 3.57 -13.22 -0.10
N LYS A 172 4.38 -14.27 -0.05
CA LYS A 172 4.72 -15.09 -1.23
C LYS A 172 3.48 -15.63 -1.96
N PRO A 173 2.54 -16.36 -1.32
CA PRO A 173 1.33 -16.83 -2.00
C PRO A 173 0.45 -15.66 -2.45
N LEU A 174 0.39 -14.54 -1.74
CA LEU A 174 -0.37 -13.36 -2.16
C LEU A 174 0.22 -12.73 -3.43
N ILE A 175 1.54 -12.60 -3.52
CA ILE A 175 2.23 -12.13 -4.73
C ILE A 175 1.98 -13.09 -5.89
N ILE A 176 2.09 -14.40 -5.66
CA ILE A 176 1.82 -15.42 -6.68
C ILE A 176 0.37 -15.29 -7.17
N PHE A 177 -0.59 -15.19 -6.26
CA PHE A 177 -2.00 -15.00 -6.58
C PHE A 177 -2.24 -13.73 -7.39
N ALA A 178 -1.67 -12.59 -6.97
CA ALA A 178 -1.78 -11.32 -7.69
C ALA A 178 -1.15 -11.43 -9.10
N THR A 179 0.02 -12.05 -9.21
CA THR A 179 0.73 -12.22 -10.47
C THR A 179 -0.05 -13.14 -11.43
N VAL A 180 -0.54 -14.29 -10.91
CA VAL A 180 -1.36 -15.24 -11.70
C VAL A 180 -2.66 -14.58 -12.16
N SER A 181 -3.35 -13.86 -11.25
CA SER A 181 -4.58 -13.14 -11.59
C SER A 181 -4.35 -12.08 -12.66
N LEU A 182 -3.24 -11.37 -12.57
CA LEU A 182 -2.82 -10.39 -13.58
C LEU A 182 -2.53 -11.07 -14.93
N LEU A 183 -1.80 -12.18 -14.93
CA LEU A 183 -1.51 -12.96 -16.13
C LEU A 183 -2.78 -13.51 -16.78
N VAL A 184 -3.68 -14.09 -15.98
CA VAL A 184 -4.99 -14.58 -16.47
C VAL A 184 -5.80 -13.45 -17.07
N TYR A 185 -5.86 -12.29 -16.40
CA TYR A 185 -6.52 -11.10 -16.93
C TYR A 185 -5.93 -10.69 -18.30
N PHE A 186 -4.60 -10.66 -18.44
CA PHE A 186 -3.94 -10.30 -19.67
C PHE A 186 -4.19 -11.32 -20.80
N ILE A 187 -4.17 -12.61 -20.49
CA ILE A 187 -4.46 -13.69 -21.45
C ILE A 187 -5.90 -13.59 -21.94
N LEU A 188 -6.87 -13.42 -21.01
CA LEU A 188 -8.28 -13.29 -21.37
C LEU A 188 -8.56 -12.04 -22.21
N LYS A 189 -7.88 -10.93 -21.92
CA LYS A 189 -8.01 -9.68 -22.68
C LYS A 189 -7.38 -9.78 -24.07
N ARG A 190 -6.27 -10.52 -24.22
CA ARG A 190 -5.66 -10.81 -25.54
C ARG A 190 -6.55 -11.70 -26.43
N ARG A 191 -7.28 -12.65 -25.83
CA ARG A 191 -8.21 -13.53 -26.57
C ARG A 191 -9.47 -12.81 -27.07
N LYS A 192 -9.81 -11.65 -26.49
CA LYS A 192 -10.98 -10.85 -26.93
C LYS A 192 -10.64 -9.77 -27.97
N ARG A 193 -9.39 -9.70 -28.41
CA ARG A 193 -8.93 -8.89 -29.57
C ARG A 193 -8.55 -9.79 -30.72
#